data_ad2ac57a91ce71a0e762af4e5332839a
#
_entry.id   ad2ac57a91ce71a0e762af4e5332839a
#
_cell.length_a   1.000
_cell.length_b   1.000
_cell.length_c   1.000
_cell.angle_alpha   90.00
_cell.angle_beta   90.00
_cell.angle_gamma   90.00
#
_symmetry.space_group_name_H-M   'P 1'
#
loop_
_entity.id
_entity.type
_entity.pdbx_description
1 polymer ?
#
loop_
_entity_poly.entity_id
_entity_poly.type
_entity_poly.pdbx_seq_one_letter_code
_entity_poly.pdbx_strand_id
1 'polypeptide(L)'
;MVMALIRTAPSSLHPRGKGEHGYNDTTGAPIPPLFDHLRPNLNPPDPNPQDLNPSDPNPPDRPVGSPIMVIEATHRTRKGLAFALAAALTVPGVLLRVGDIHPPELVGAAVFGTAVVGAAFLLAWSAEALELDVSRGLALAVLALIAVLPEYAVDATFAIKAGTNPDKYAPLALANMTGGNRLLIGVGWPMVVLIAAWRIHAAAKTRGYSGPVDTTVRLDRPRSVEIAFLVIATLYSLTLPLKDHLTLVDAAVLVLLFLAYAVRVSRAPAEDPDIVGPAELLAVLPKLRRRIIVGLLLTYAGVVIILSAGPFADALVETGEQFGVSTFLLVQWVAPLASEAPELVVAGLFAWRLKTNSGLGTLVSSKVNQWTLLVGTLPIIFVVAGGAASGLPLDRLQREELFLTAAQSAFAVAVLASRSLSVREAWALFGLFMSQFVLGALLPSDLRHLERVSIGILYLVLAAITLIAQRRSLRPLMRDGLRTPLNEMISETVTTGSEESP
;
A
#
# COMPACT_ATOMS: atom_id res chain seq x y z
N MET A 1 16.01 1.33 -8.73
CA MET A 1 16.14 0.89 -7.32
C MET A 1 15.15 -0.24 -7.00
N VAL A 2 13.85 -0.09 -7.23
CA VAL A 2 12.84 -1.14 -7.01
C VAL A 2 13.14 -2.42 -7.80
N MET A 3 13.55 -2.33 -9.08
CA MET A 3 13.95 -3.49 -9.89
C MET A 3 15.22 -4.20 -9.42
N ALA A 4 16.14 -3.54 -8.74
CA ALA A 4 17.35 -4.16 -8.18
C ALA A 4 17.05 -4.99 -6.93
N LEU A 5 16.08 -4.59 -6.10
CA LEU A 5 15.60 -5.36 -4.95
C LEU A 5 14.79 -6.61 -5.37
N ILE A 6 14.17 -6.57 -6.55
CA ILE A 6 13.32 -7.64 -7.09
C ILE A 6 14.13 -8.73 -7.80
N ARG A 7 15.28 -8.39 -8.44
CA ARG A 7 16.09 -9.32 -9.25
C ARG A 7 16.88 -10.38 -8.49
N THR A 8 16.80 -10.47 -7.17
CA THR A 8 17.71 -11.27 -6.36
C THR A 8 17.10 -12.51 -5.69
N ALA A 9 16.07 -13.12 -6.30
CA ALA A 9 15.66 -14.47 -5.92
C ALA A 9 16.49 -15.50 -6.70
N PRO A 10 17.14 -16.50 -6.05
CA PRO A 10 17.99 -17.46 -6.73
C PRO A 10 17.16 -18.42 -7.59
N SER A 11 17.47 -18.46 -8.89
CA SER A 11 17.10 -19.55 -9.79
C SER A 11 18.18 -20.64 -9.68
N SER A 12 18.00 -21.58 -8.81
CA SER A 12 18.84 -22.78 -8.79
C SER A 12 18.01 -24.04 -8.60
N LEU A 13 17.61 -24.61 -9.72
CA LEU A 13 17.30 -26.03 -9.83
C LEU A 13 17.69 -26.48 -11.25
N HIS A 14 18.81 -27.16 -11.34
CA HIS A 14 19.22 -27.90 -12.53
C HIS A 14 18.52 -29.27 -12.55
N PRO A 15 17.99 -29.71 -13.68
CA PRO A 15 17.42 -31.06 -13.80
C PRO A 15 18.43 -32.04 -14.41
N ARG A 16 18.56 -33.22 -13.85
CA ARG A 16 19.02 -34.42 -14.58
C ARG A 16 18.05 -35.54 -14.30
N GLY A 17 17.59 -36.20 -15.36
CA GLY A 17 16.93 -37.50 -15.31
C GLY A 17 15.87 -37.70 -16.38
N LYS A 18 16.27 -38.29 -17.52
CA LYS A 18 15.38 -38.84 -18.56
C LYS A 18 14.71 -40.12 -18.02
N GLY A 19 13.44 -40.29 -18.35
CA GLY A 19 12.69 -41.54 -18.20
C GLY A 19 11.34 -41.41 -18.91
N GLU A 20 11.27 -41.98 -20.11
CA GLU A 20 10.03 -42.22 -20.85
C GLU A 20 9.19 -43.29 -20.15
N HIS A 21 7.89 -43.04 -19.98
CA HIS A 21 6.84 -44.08 -20.17
C HIS A 21 5.46 -43.41 -20.25
N GLY A 22 4.79 -43.67 -21.34
CA GLY A 22 3.41 -43.26 -21.57
C GLY A 22 2.42 -44.08 -20.71
N TYR A 23 1.36 -43.43 -20.29
CA TYR A 23 0.13 -44.09 -19.90
C TYR A 23 -1.07 -43.20 -20.24
N ASN A 24 -1.96 -43.72 -21.06
CA ASN A 24 -3.29 -43.21 -21.28
C ASN A 24 -4.14 -43.57 -20.06
N ASP A 25 -4.82 -42.59 -19.45
CA ASP A 25 -6.07 -42.90 -18.80
C ASP A 25 -7.04 -41.69 -18.79
N THR A 26 -8.24 -41.98 -19.28
CA THR A 26 -9.40 -41.12 -19.34
C THR A 26 -10.25 -41.38 -18.10
N THR A 27 -10.10 -40.62 -17.05
CA THR A 27 -11.11 -40.50 -15.98
C THR A 27 -11.08 -39.09 -15.41
N GLY A 28 -12.20 -38.39 -15.50
CA GLY A 28 -12.37 -37.05 -14.95
C GLY A 28 -12.41 -37.04 -13.43
N ALA A 29 -11.24 -36.93 -12.83
CA ALA A 29 -11.08 -36.65 -11.42
C ALA A 29 -10.82 -35.14 -11.22
N PRO A 30 -11.31 -34.48 -10.17
CA PRO A 30 -11.05 -33.09 -9.89
C PRO A 30 -9.57 -32.88 -9.61
N ILE A 31 -8.98 -31.85 -10.23
CA ILE A 31 -7.57 -31.47 -10.10
C ILE A 31 -7.32 -30.97 -8.67
N PRO A 32 -6.35 -31.53 -7.92
CA PRO A 32 -6.01 -31.02 -6.58
C PRO A 32 -5.45 -29.59 -6.66
N PRO A 33 -5.66 -28.76 -5.64
CA PRO A 33 -5.17 -27.39 -5.63
C PRO A 33 -3.65 -27.33 -5.73
N LEU A 34 -3.17 -26.65 -6.75
CA LEU A 34 -1.76 -26.57 -7.20
C LEU A 34 -0.82 -25.87 -6.19
N PHE A 35 -1.31 -25.40 -5.08
CA PHE A 35 -0.65 -24.37 -4.24
C PHE A 35 -0.10 -24.82 -2.89
N ASP A 36 -0.49 -25.98 -2.35
CA ASP A 36 -0.03 -26.41 -1.03
C ASP A 36 1.46 -26.76 -0.97
N HIS A 37 2.08 -27.04 -2.11
CA HIS A 37 3.53 -27.33 -2.18
C HIS A 37 4.41 -26.09 -2.43
N LEU A 38 3.85 -24.89 -2.47
CA LEU A 38 4.59 -23.62 -2.61
C LEU A 38 5.06 -23.03 -1.28
N ARG A 39 4.64 -23.57 -0.16
CA ARG A 39 5.28 -23.23 1.12
C ARG A 39 6.67 -23.84 1.11
N PRO A 40 7.76 -23.06 1.15
CA PRO A 40 9.05 -23.65 1.44
C PRO A 40 8.95 -24.24 2.85
N ASN A 41 9.08 -25.55 2.95
CA ASN A 41 9.22 -26.23 4.24
C ASN A 41 10.59 -25.82 4.78
N LEU A 42 10.65 -24.69 5.52
CA LEU A 42 11.88 -24.12 6.07
C LEU A 42 12.31 -24.81 7.36
N ASN A 43 11.46 -25.71 7.88
CA ASN A 43 11.86 -26.58 8.97
C ASN A 43 11.92 -28.02 8.46
N PRO A 44 13.08 -28.66 8.48
CA PRO A 44 13.10 -30.12 8.41
C PRO A 44 12.25 -30.63 9.59
N PRO A 45 11.49 -31.74 9.42
CA PRO A 45 10.76 -32.31 10.53
C PRO A 45 11.73 -32.55 11.69
N ASP A 46 11.35 -32.12 12.88
CA ASP A 46 12.10 -32.46 14.09
C ASP A 46 12.25 -33.97 14.12
N PRO A 47 13.45 -34.47 14.36
CA PRO A 47 13.66 -35.91 14.46
C PRO A 47 12.73 -36.47 15.55
N ASN A 48 12.01 -37.52 15.22
CA ASN A 48 11.10 -38.18 16.14
C ASN A 48 11.90 -38.48 17.45
N PRO A 49 11.39 -38.10 18.64
CA PRO A 49 12.10 -38.37 19.90
C PRO A 49 12.48 -39.84 20.14
N GLN A 50 11.91 -40.76 19.38
CA GLN A 50 12.23 -42.20 19.45
C GLN A 50 13.47 -42.61 18.65
N ASP A 51 14.02 -41.73 17.79
CA ASP A 51 15.20 -42.03 16.95
C ASP A 51 16.52 -41.53 17.58
N LEU A 52 16.47 -40.95 18.78
CA LEU A 52 17.67 -40.53 19.52
C LEU A 52 18.25 -41.71 20.28
N ASN A 53 19.34 -42.25 19.79
CA ASN A 53 20.12 -43.26 20.51
C ASN A 53 20.86 -42.58 21.70
N PRO A 54 20.55 -42.94 22.98
CA PRO A 54 21.15 -42.27 24.16
C PRO A 54 22.64 -42.47 24.36
N SER A 55 23.30 -43.24 23.51
CA SER A 55 24.70 -43.65 23.66
C SER A 55 25.67 -43.00 22.66
N ASP A 56 25.26 -41.97 21.89
CA ASP A 56 26.15 -41.29 20.96
C ASP A 56 26.77 -40.04 21.61
N PRO A 57 28.07 -40.04 21.98
CA PRO A 57 28.68 -38.95 22.73
C PRO A 57 29.05 -37.71 21.90
N ASN A 58 28.83 -37.71 20.57
CA ASN A 58 29.11 -36.58 19.71
C ASN A 58 27.98 -36.36 18.70
N PRO A 59 27.19 -35.24 18.83
CA PRO A 59 26.37 -34.84 17.71
C PRO A 59 27.26 -34.51 16.50
N PRO A 60 26.89 -34.92 15.26
CA PRO A 60 27.73 -34.65 14.11
C PRO A 60 27.91 -33.14 13.94
N ASP A 61 29.17 -32.70 13.96
CA ASP A 61 29.56 -31.33 13.63
C ASP A 61 28.94 -30.97 12.28
N ARG A 62 28.00 -30.02 12.29
CA ARG A 62 27.50 -29.50 11.04
C ARG A 62 28.67 -28.85 10.29
N PRO A 63 28.91 -29.19 9.03
CA PRO A 63 30.03 -28.63 8.30
C PRO A 63 29.90 -27.10 8.27
N VAL A 64 30.92 -26.43 8.77
CA VAL A 64 31.07 -24.96 8.71
C VAL A 64 31.16 -24.63 7.21
N GLY A 65 30.09 -24.01 6.67
CA GLY A 65 30.03 -23.64 5.25
C GLY A 65 28.90 -24.31 4.43
N SER A 66 27.84 -24.83 5.10
CA SER A 66 26.69 -25.34 4.35
C SER A 66 26.08 -24.23 3.45
N PRO A 67 25.67 -24.55 2.20
CA PRO A 67 25.05 -23.57 1.27
C PRO A 67 23.89 -22.80 1.91
N ILE A 68 23.19 -23.41 2.85
CA ILE A 68 22.08 -22.79 3.60
C ILE A 68 22.56 -21.61 4.46
N MET A 69 23.68 -21.77 5.18
CA MET A 69 24.25 -20.70 6.01
C MET A 69 24.76 -19.52 5.19
N VAL A 70 25.30 -19.76 4.00
CA VAL A 70 25.77 -18.70 3.10
C VAL A 70 24.58 -17.93 2.51
N ILE A 71 23.49 -18.62 2.15
CA ILE A 71 22.27 -17.99 1.64
C ILE A 71 21.62 -17.13 2.73
N GLU A 72 21.53 -17.64 3.95
CA GLU A 72 20.91 -16.94 5.08
C GLU A 72 21.72 -15.69 5.50
N ALA A 73 23.05 -15.81 5.54
CA ALA A 73 23.95 -14.68 5.79
C ALA A 73 23.82 -13.59 4.70
N THR A 74 23.73 -13.99 3.43
CA THR A 74 23.58 -13.06 2.30
C THR A 74 22.24 -12.32 2.37
N HIS A 75 21.15 -13.00 2.73
CA HIS A 75 19.84 -12.38 2.90
C HIS A 75 19.83 -11.38 4.07
N ARG A 76 20.46 -11.72 5.18
CA ARG A 76 20.58 -10.85 6.35
C ARG A 76 21.37 -9.58 6.04
N THR A 77 22.48 -9.71 5.31
CA THR A 77 23.31 -8.59 4.88
C THR A 77 22.53 -7.64 3.96
N ARG A 78 21.75 -8.16 3.02
CA ARG A 78 20.93 -7.33 2.09
C ARG A 78 19.84 -6.55 2.82
N LYS A 79 19.17 -7.16 3.80
CA LYS A 79 18.16 -6.48 4.63
C LYS A 79 18.80 -5.37 5.47
N GLY A 80 19.98 -5.63 6.05
CA GLY A 80 20.77 -4.62 6.78
C GLY A 80 21.20 -3.46 5.88
N LEU A 81 21.60 -3.74 4.63
CA LEU A 81 21.93 -2.72 3.64
C LEU A 81 20.72 -1.83 3.29
N ALA A 82 19.52 -2.42 3.23
CA ALA A 82 18.30 -1.63 2.98
C ALA A 82 18.03 -0.62 4.12
N PHE A 83 18.18 -1.03 5.39
CA PHE A 83 18.10 -0.11 6.52
C PHE A 83 19.17 0.98 6.46
N ALA A 84 20.42 0.61 6.18
CA ALA A 84 21.51 1.56 6.06
C ALA A 84 21.28 2.57 4.93
N LEU A 85 20.77 2.11 3.78
CA LEU A 85 20.43 2.98 2.65
C LEU A 85 19.28 3.91 3.00
N ALA A 86 18.20 3.41 3.61
CA ALA A 86 17.08 4.25 4.03
C ALA A 86 17.53 5.33 5.02
N ALA A 87 18.36 4.98 6.01
CA ALA A 87 18.95 5.93 6.93
C ALA A 87 19.89 6.94 6.23
N ALA A 88 20.74 6.46 5.31
CA ALA A 88 21.65 7.34 4.57
C ALA A 88 20.90 8.37 3.71
N LEU A 89 19.75 8.02 3.14
CA LEU A 89 18.90 8.95 2.36
C LEU A 89 18.38 10.11 3.21
N THR A 90 18.23 9.93 4.53
CA THR A 90 17.74 10.99 5.42
C THR A 90 18.82 12.00 5.80
N VAL A 91 20.08 11.59 5.82
CA VAL A 91 21.19 12.39 6.37
C VAL A 91 21.37 13.73 5.66
N PRO A 92 21.42 13.83 4.30
CA PRO A 92 21.59 15.11 3.64
C PRO A 92 20.47 16.10 3.97
N GLY A 93 19.20 15.65 3.98
CA GLY A 93 18.05 16.50 4.31
C GLY A 93 18.13 17.05 5.74
N VAL A 94 18.49 16.19 6.70
CA VAL A 94 18.68 16.61 8.10
C VAL A 94 19.82 17.61 8.23
N LEU A 95 20.96 17.37 7.57
CA LEU A 95 22.11 18.29 7.62
C LEU A 95 21.77 19.66 7.02
N LEU A 96 21.10 19.71 5.87
CA LEU A 96 20.65 20.97 5.27
C LEU A 96 19.68 21.70 6.21
N ARG A 97 18.74 20.99 6.81
CA ARG A 97 17.74 21.60 7.69
C ARG A 97 18.32 22.14 9.00
N VAL A 98 19.22 21.38 9.63
CA VAL A 98 19.85 21.77 10.90
C VAL A 98 20.89 22.85 10.68
N GLY A 99 21.61 22.81 9.54
CA GLY A 99 22.59 23.81 9.16
C GLY A 99 22.00 25.09 8.57
N ASP A 100 20.68 25.19 8.45
CA ASP A 100 19.96 26.29 7.80
C ASP A 100 20.53 26.61 6.39
N ILE A 101 20.89 25.54 5.65
CA ILE A 101 21.46 25.62 4.32
C ILE A 101 20.34 25.53 3.30
N HIS A 102 20.23 26.54 2.44
CA HIS A 102 19.24 26.62 1.38
C HIS A 102 19.90 26.25 0.05
N PRO A 103 19.76 24.99 -0.42
CA PRO A 103 20.27 24.58 -1.74
C PRO A 103 19.39 25.17 -2.86
N PRO A 104 19.87 25.14 -4.13
CA PRO A 104 19.01 25.43 -5.29
C PRO A 104 17.75 24.54 -5.27
N GLU A 105 16.62 25.07 -5.74
CA GLU A 105 15.28 24.53 -5.57
C GLU A 105 15.14 23.06 -6.02
N LEU A 106 15.65 22.73 -7.22
CA LEU A 106 15.65 21.36 -7.72
C LEU A 106 16.47 20.39 -6.83
N VAL A 107 17.60 20.88 -6.32
CA VAL A 107 18.44 20.10 -5.38
C VAL A 107 17.71 19.94 -4.06
N GLY A 108 17.06 21.00 -3.57
CA GLY A 108 16.21 20.98 -2.38
C GLY A 108 15.09 19.95 -2.49
N ALA A 109 14.34 19.98 -3.60
CA ALA A 109 13.28 19.00 -3.88
C ALA A 109 13.83 17.56 -3.89
N ALA A 110 14.97 17.32 -4.54
CA ALA A 110 15.59 16.00 -4.58
C ALA A 110 16.08 15.54 -3.19
N VAL A 111 16.78 16.41 -2.44
CA VAL A 111 17.36 16.05 -1.14
C VAL A 111 16.28 15.86 -0.08
N PHE A 112 15.35 16.80 0.07
CA PHE A 112 14.27 16.66 1.06
C PHE A 112 13.26 15.57 0.65
N GLY A 113 12.98 15.41 -0.65
CA GLY A 113 12.15 14.31 -1.14
C GLY A 113 12.77 12.94 -0.87
N THR A 114 14.07 12.76 -1.12
CA THR A 114 14.76 11.50 -0.76
C THR A 114 14.85 11.28 0.74
N ALA A 115 14.94 12.34 1.55
CA ALA A 115 14.87 12.24 3.00
C ALA A 115 13.50 11.76 3.48
N VAL A 116 12.42 12.29 2.91
CA VAL A 116 11.05 11.81 3.18
C VAL A 116 10.91 10.33 2.80
N VAL A 117 11.37 9.93 1.62
CA VAL A 117 11.36 8.52 1.17
C VAL A 117 12.13 7.62 2.14
N GLY A 118 13.35 7.99 2.51
CA GLY A 118 14.18 7.21 3.45
C GLY A 118 13.51 7.06 4.82
N ALA A 119 13.00 8.17 5.36
CA ALA A 119 12.30 8.18 6.65
C ALA A 119 10.98 7.37 6.58
N ALA A 120 10.22 7.47 5.50
CA ALA A 120 9.00 6.70 5.29
C ALA A 120 9.27 5.19 5.25
N PHE A 121 10.37 4.73 4.65
CA PHE A 121 10.79 3.32 4.71
C PHE A 121 11.15 2.89 6.14
N LEU A 122 11.92 3.70 6.88
CA LEU A 122 12.26 3.39 8.28
C LEU A 122 10.99 3.32 9.14
N LEU A 123 10.04 4.22 8.91
CA LEU A 123 8.76 4.27 9.59
C LEU A 123 7.95 3.00 9.32
N ALA A 124 7.77 2.62 8.04
CA ALA A 124 6.99 1.46 7.63
C ALA A 124 7.55 0.14 8.21
N TRP A 125 8.87 -0.10 8.10
CA TRP A 125 9.47 -1.33 8.65
C TRP A 125 9.44 -1.37 10.18
N SER A 126 9.50 -0.21 10.83
CA SER A 126 9.38 -0.13 12.29
C SER A 126 7.94 -0.33 12.74
N ALA A 127 6.96 0.18 11.98
CA ALA A 127 5.54 -0.03 12.22
C ALA A 127 5.16 -1.51 12.10
N GLU A 128 5.60 -2.20 11.03
CA GLU A 128 5.42 -3.66 10.89
C GLU A 128 5.99 -4.43 12.09
N ALA A 129 7.19 -4.08 12.54
CA ALA A 129 7.82 -4.75 13.68
C ALA A 129 7.12 -4.44 15.03
N LEU A 130 6.48 -3.27 15.14
CA LEU A 130 5.70 -2.88 16.33
C LEU A 130 4.47 -3.76 16.51
N GLU A 131 3.87 -4.27 15.43
CA GLU A 131 2.71 -5.18 15.49
C GLU A 131 2.94 -6.41 16.36
N LEU A 132 4.19 -6.89 16.45
CA LEU A 132 4.57 -8.01 17.31
C LEU A 132 4.49 -7.70 18.82
N ASP A 133 4.47 -6.43 19.20
CA ASP A 133 4.64 -5.99 20.59
C ASP A 133 3.44 -5.28 21.19
N VAL A 134 2.49 -4.87 20.37
CA VAL A 134 1.34 -4.05 20.79
C VAL A 134 0.06 -4.86 20.75
N SER A 135 -0.82 -4.66 21.72
CA SER A 135 -2.15 -5.28 21.68
C SER A 135 -2.93 -4.76 20.47
N ARG A 136 -3.63 -5.64 19.78
CA ARG A 136 -4.26 -5.39 18.48
C ARG A 136 -5.13 -4.13 18.43
N GLY A 137 -5.92 -3.85 19.46
CA GLY A 137 -6.78 -2.65 19.45
C GLY A 137 -6.01 -1.34 19.43
N LEU A 138 -4.88 -1.27 20.16
CA LEU A 138 -4.01 -0.10 20.16
C LEU A 138 -3.10 -0.07 18.92
N ALA A 139 -2.60 -1.24 18.49
CA ALA A 139 -1.78 -1.36 17.30
C ALA A 139 -2.49 -0.80 16.06
N LEU A 140 -3.71 -1.24 15.79
CA LEU A 140 -4.45 -0.83 14.61
C LEU A 140 -4.70 0.69 14.54
N ALA A 141 -5.02 1.33 15.68
CA ALA A 141 -5.25 2.77 15.70
C ALA A 141 -3.94 3.57 15.56
N VAL A 142 -2.89 3.16 16.27
CA VAL A 142 -1.59 3.86 16.25
C VAL A 142 -0.83 3.58 14.96
N LEU A 143 -0.84 2.33 14.47
CA LEU A 143 -0.15 1.95 13.25
C LEU A 143 -0.80 2.56 12.00
N ALA A 144 -2.13 2.60 11.96
CA ALA A 144 -2.83 3.29 10.87
C ALA A 144 -2.47 4.77 10.80
N LEU A 145 -2.23 5.42 11.95
CA LEU A 145 -1.81 6.82 12.01
C LEU A 145 -0.32 6.98 11.66
N ILE A 146 0.53 6.05 12.13
CA ILE A 146 1.98 6.08 11.88
C ILE A 146 2.29 5.82 10.40
N ALA A 147 1.65 4.83 9.79
CA ALA A 147 1.93 4.44 8.40
C ALA A 147 1.71 5.59 7.41
N VAL A 148 0.72 6.43 7.65
CA VAL A 148 0.36 7.56 6.77
C VAL A 148 0.96 8.90 7.20
N LEU A 149 1.85 8.90 8.19
CA LEU A 149 2.50 10.15 8.67
C LEU A 149 3.23 10.92 7.56
N PRO A 150 3.90 10.28 6.58
CA PRO A 150 4.55 11.00 5.49
C PRO A 150 3.57 11.83 4.65
N GLU A 151 2.44 11.25 4.26
CA GLU A 151 1.38 11.95 3.51
C GLU A 151 0.79 13.09 4.32
N TYR A 152 0.46 12.82 5.60
CA TYR A 152 -0.08 13.82 6.51
C TYR A 152 0.86 15.01 6.71
N ALA A 153 2.17 14.78 6.79
CA ALA A 153 3.13 15.86 6.98
C ALA A 153 3.18 16.80 5.77
N VAL A 154 3.12 16.26 4.55
CA VAL A 154 3.11 17.05 3.31
C VAL A 154 1.76 17.78 3.15
N ASP A 155 0.64 17.08 3.31
CA ASP A 155 -0.71 17.66 3.22
C ASP A 155 -0.93 18.73 4.27
N ALA A 156 -0.52 18.49 5.51
CA ALA A 156 -0.59 19.48 6.59
C ALA A 156 0.24 20.72 6.28
N THR A 157 1.43 20.55 5.69
CA THR A 157 2.25 21.69 5.27
C THR A 157 1.51 22.59 4.28
N PHE A 158 0.90 22.03 3.23
CA PHE A 158 0.12 22.81 2.28
C PHE A 158 -1.13 23.40 2.91
N ALA A 159 -1.84 22.66 3.76
CA ALA A 159 -3.04 23.16 4.44
C ALA A 159 -2.74 24.29 5.44
N ILE A 160 -1.61 24.22 6.17
CA ILE A 160 -1.14 25.30 7.05
C ILE A 160 -0.83 26.55 6.23
N LYS A 161 -0.09 26.41 5.14
CA LYS A 161 0.25 27.54 4.26
C LYS A 161 -1.01 28.12 3.57
N ALA A 162 -1.97 27.28 3.24
CA ALA A 162 -3.26 27.74 2.72
C ALA A 162 -4.03 28.61 3.73
N GLY A 163 -3.87 28.38 5.03
CA GLY A 163 -4.45 29.22 6.07
C GLY A 163 -4.08 30.70 5.95
N THR A 164 -2.86 31.01 5.47
CA THR A 164 -2.37 32.38 5.25
C THR A 164 -2.46 32.84 3.80
N ASN A 165 -2.36 31.93 2.83
CA ASN A 165 -2.47 32.22 1.39
C ASN A 165 -3.25 31.11 0.69
N PRO A 166 -4.59 31.14 0.80
CA PRO A 166 -5.47 30.11 0.26
C PRO A 166 -5.39 29.98 -1.26
N ASP A 167 -5.27 31.08 -1.99
CA ASP A 167 -5.26 31.08 -3.46
C ASP A 167 -4.05 30.30 -4.03
N LYS A 168 -2.90 30.35 -3.36
CA LYS A 168 -1.70 29.63 -3.79
C LYS A 168 -1.66 28.18 -3.29
N TYR A 169 -1.99 27.93 -2.03
CA TYR A 169 -1.69 26.66 -1.38
C TYR A 169 -2.88 25.72 -1.19
N ALA A 170 -4.15 26.21 -1.21
CA ALA A 170 -5.30 25.32 -1.16
C ALA A 170 -5.37 24.36 -2.38
N PRO A 171 -5.08 24.82 -3.62
CA PRO A 171 -4.96 23.92 -4.76
C PRO A 171 -3.92 22.84 -4.59
N LEU A 172 -2.80 23.15 -3.94
CA LEU A 172 -1.67 22.22 -3.76
C LEU A 172 -1.94 21.15 -2.70
N ALA A 173 -2.63 21.52 -1.60
CA ALA A 173 -3.11 20.54 -0.62
C ALA A 173 -4.04 19.52 -1.26
N LEU A 174 -4.95 19.97 -2.10
CA LEU A 174 -5.86 19.09 -2.84
C LEU A 174 -5.18 18.31 -3.96
N ALA A 175 -4.15 18.87 -4.60
CA ALA A 175 -3.34 18.16 -5.60
C ALA A 175 -2.65 16.95 -4.99
N ASN A 176 -1.94 17.12 -3.85
CA ASN A 176 -1.25 16.02 -3.16
C ASN A 176 -2.24 14.94 -2.74
N MET A 177 -3.29 15.30 -2.05
CA MET A 177 -4.34 14.39 -1.59
C MET A 177 -5.01 13.62 -2.75
N THR A 178 -5.40 14.28 -3.83
CA THR A 178 -6.04 13.61 -4.98
C THR A 178 -5.06 12.74 -5.75
N GLY A 179 -3.81 13.18 -5.87
CA GLY A 179 -2.71 12.43 -6.52
C GLY A 179 -2.44 11.11 -5.83
N GLY A 180 -2.21 11.10 -4.51
CA GLY A 180 -2.00 9.90 -3.71
C GLY A 180 -3.16 8.93 -3.82
N ASN A 181 -4.36 9.43 -3.60
CA ASN A 181 -5.57 8.64 -3.74
C ASN A 181 -5.74 7.96 -5.10
N ARG A 182 -5.31 8.60 -6.20
CA ARG A 182 -5.36 8.01 -7.55
C ARG A 182 -4.21 7.07 -7.83
N LEU A 183 -3.04 7.35 -7.28
CA LEU A 183 -1.84 6.52 -7.42
C LEU A 183 -2.04 5.11 -6.83
N LEU A 184 -2.63 5.01 -5.64
CA LEU A 184 -2.94 3.72 -5.02
C LEU A 184 -3.80 2.84 -5.90
N ILE A 185 -4.89 3.39 -6.46
CA ILE A 185 -5.82 2.64 -7.31
C ILE A 185 -5.24 2.38 -8.70
N GLY A 186 -4.60 3.40 -9.29
CA GLY A 186 -4.15 3.32 -10.68
C GLY A 186 -2.84 2.55 -10.85
N VAL A 187 -2.00 2.54 -9.84
CA VAL A 187 -0.69 1.88 -9.87
C VAL A 187 -0.57 0.78 -8.82
N GLY A 188 -0.90 1.08 -7.57
CA GLY A 188 -0.68 0.17 -6.45
C GLY A 188 -1.46 -1.14 -6.58
N TRP A 189 -2.78 -1.08 -6.74
CA TRP A 189 -3.61 -2.28 -6.87
C TRP A 189 -3.27 -3.12 -8.11
N PRO A 190 -3.16 -2.53 -9.32
CA PRO A 190 -2.70 -3.26 -10.50
C PRO A 190 -1.32 -3.91 -10.31
N MET A 191 -0.38 -3.22 -9.68
CA MET A 191 0.96 -3.73 -9.42
C MET A 191 0.93 -5.05 -8.64
N VAL A 192 0.13 -5.14 -7.58
CA VAL A 192 -0.02 -6.37 -6.77
C VAL A 192 -0.51 -7.53 -7.65
N VAL A 193 -1.55 -7.30 -8.45
CA VAL A 193 -2.12 -8.34 -9.33
C VAL A 193 -1.15 -8.77 -10.42
N LEU A 194 -0.51 -7.80 -11.09
CA LEU A 194 0.39 -8.08 -12.20
C LEU A 194 1.67 -8.79 -11.76
N ILE A 195 2.24 -8.39 -10.60
CA ILE A 195 3.40 -9.10 -10.02
C ILE A 195 3.01 -10.53 -9.64
N ALA A 196 1.87 -10.73 -8.99
CA ALA A 196 1.39 -12.06 -8.62
C ALA A 196 1.14 -12.93 -9.85
N ALA A 197 0.43 -12.40 -10.86
CA ALA A 197 0.17 -13.09 -12.11
C ALA A 197 1.47 -13.52 -12.82
N TRP A 198 2.45 -12.61 -12.91
CA TRP A 198 3.76 -12.92 -13.47
C TRP A 198 4.48 -14.03 -12.70
N ARG A 199 4.46 -13.99 -11.37
CA ARG A 199 5.06 -15.02 -10.49
C ARG A 199 4.39 -16.39 -10.66
N ILE A 200 3.05 -16.41 -10.73
CA ILE A 200 2.27 -17.64 -10.93
C ILE A 200 2.61 -18.27 -12.29
N HIS A 201 2.62 -17.47 -13.37
CA HIS A 201 2.99 -17.95 -14.70
C HIS A 201 4.44 -18.46 -14.76
N ALA A 202 5.38 -17.73 -14.14
CA ALA A 202 6.78 -18.17 -14.08
C ALA A 202 6.93 -19.51 -13.36
N ALA A 203 6.23 -19.71 -12.24
CA ALA A 203 6.24 -20.95 -11.49
C ALA A 203 5.60 -22.12 -12.27
N ALA A 204 4.48 -21.87 -12.96
CA ALA A 204 3.83 -22.86 -13.82
C ALA A 204 4.75 -23.31 -14.97
N LYS A 205 5.39 -22.34 -15.65
CA LYS A 205 6.34 -22.63 -16.73
C LYS A 205 7.53 -23.47 -16.24
N THR A 206 8.09 -23.15 -15.07
CA THR A 206 9.21 -23.90 -14.49
C THR A 206 8.85 -25.36 -14.22
N ARG A 207 7.57 -25.65 -13.93
CA ARG A 207 7.02 -27.00 -13.69
C ARG A 207 6.57 -27.72 -14.97
N GLY A 208 6.75 -27.12 -16.15
CA GLY A 208 6.32 -27.66 -17.43
C GLY A 208 4.80 -27.61 -17.64
N TYR A 209 4.07 -26.86 -16.82
CA TYR A 209 2.61 -26.72 -16.98
C TYR A 209 2.30 -25.68 -18.07
N SER A 210 1.51 -26.09 -19.06
CA SER A 210 1.13 -25.24 -20.22
C SER A 210 -0.37 -24.92 -20.27
N GLY A 211 -1.14 -25.32 -19.24
CA GLY A 211 -2.57 -25.06 -19.16
C GLY A 211 -2.93 -23.66 -18.65
N PRO A 212 -4.21 -23.28 -18.64
CA PRO A 212 -4.69 -22.03 -18.07
C PRO A 212 -4.43 -21.99 -16.55
N VAL A 213 -3.92 -20.86 -16.04
CA VAL A 213 -3.62 -20.64 -14.62
C VAL A 213 -4.52 -19.53 -14.09
N ASP A 214 -5.18 -19.77 -12.95
CA ASP A 214 -5.93 -18.70 -12.27
C ASP A 214 -4.93 -17.71 -11.64
N THR A 215 -4.98 -16.48 -12.10
CA THR A 215 -4.15 -15.37 -11.65
C THR A 215 -4.94 -14.30 -10.93
N THR A 216 -6.20 -14.62 -10.60
CA THR A 216 -7.10 -13.70 -9.91
C THR A 216 -6.67 -13.57 -8.44
N VAL A 217 -6.42 -12.35 -8.01
CA VAL A 217 -6.19 -12.04 -6.59
C VAL A 217 -7.54 -12.06 -5.88
N ARG A 218 -7.65 -12.84 -4.81
CA ARG A 218 -8.85 -12.93 -3.97
C ARG A 218 -8.57 -12.32 -2.60
N LEU A 219 -9.53 -11.56 -2.11
CA LEU A 219 -9.51 -11.00 -0.76
C LEU A 219 -10.38 -11.84 0.17
N ASP A 220 -9.87 -12.15 1.33
CA ASP A 220 -10.56 -12.91 2.36
C ASP A 220 -11.81 -12.17 2.86
N ARG A 221 -12.73 -12.92 3.45
CA ARG A 221 -14.02 -12.40 3.91
C ARG A 221 -13.89 -11.23 4.89
N PRO A 222 -12.94 -11.20 5.85
CA PRO A 222 -12.71 -10.06 6.74
C PRO A 222 -12.41 -8.74 6.01
N ARG A 223 -11.80 -8.76 4.82
CA ARG A 223 -11.52 -7.58 3.99
C ARG A 223 -12.78 -6.88 3.47
N SER A 224 -13.94 -7.48 3.68
CA SER A 224 -15.23 -6.82 3.43
C SER A 224 -15.41 -5.56 4.28
N VAL A 225 -14.73 -5.45 5.43
CA VAL A 225 -14.80 -4.26 6.30
C VAL A 225 -14.20 -3.06 5.59
N GLU A 226 -12.97 -3.17 5.13
CA GLU A 226 -12.27 -2.10 4.42
C GLU A 226 -13.05 -1.68 3.17
N ILE A 227 -13.50 -2.66 2.37
CA ILE A 227 -14.23 -2.37 1.13
C ILE A 227 -15.58 -1.69 1.44
N ALA A 228 -16.33 -2.13 2.45
CA ALA A 228 -17.62 -1.52 2.80
C ALA A 228 -17.47 -0.06 3.27
N PHE A 229 -16.47 0.22 4.11
CA PHE A 229 -16.18 1.60 4.53
C PHE A 229 -15.69 2.45 3.36
N LEU A 230 -14.90 1.89 2.44
CA LEU A 230 -14.48 2.58 1.23
C LEU A 230 -15.67 2.86 0.30
N VAL A 231 -16.67 1.97 0.20
CA VAL A 231 -17.94 2.26 -0.50
C VAL A 231 -18.61 3.51 0.06
N ILE A 232 -18.78 3.56 1.40
CA ILE A 232 -19.45 4.68 2.06
C ILE A 232 -18.66 5.99 1.87
N ALA A 233 -17.33 5.93 2.07
CA ALA A 233 -16.46 7.07 1.84
C ALA A 233 -16.54 7.59 0.39
N THR A 234 -16.53 6.69 -0.58
CA THR A 234 -16.62 7.03 -2.01
C THR A 234 -17.97 7.65 -2.36
N LEU A 235 -19.07 7.10 -1.84
CA LEU A 235 -20.41 7.67 -2.07
C LEU A 235 -20.52 9.09 -1.49
N TYR A 236 -19.95 9.31 -0.29
CA TYR A 236 -19.90 10.65 0.29
C TYR A 236 -19.03 11.59 -0.54
N SER A 237 -17.86 11.11 -0.97
CA SER A 237 -16.89 11.92 -1.72
C SER A 237 -17.40 12.38 -3.09
N LEU A 238 -18.37 11.68 -3.69
CA LEU A 238 -19.08 12.15 -4.91
C LEU A 238 -19.88 13.44 -4.68
N THR A 239 -20.14 13.82 -3.43
CA THR A 239 -20.81 15.08 -3.09
C THR A 239 -19.83 16.26 -2.98
N LEU A 240 -18.54 16.02 -2.76
CA LEU A 240 -17.54 17.05 -2.54
C LEU A 240 -17.33 17.98 -3.76
N PRO A 241 -17.30 17.49 -5.01
CA PRO A 241 -17.16 18.33 -6.21
C PRO A 241 -18.32 19.30 -6.45
N LEU A 242 -19.46 19.09 -5.77
CA LEU A 242 -20.65 19.93 -5.89
C LEU A 242 -20.60 21.16 -4.97
N LYS A 243 -19.55 21.30 -4.18
CA LYS A 243 -19.37 22.37 -3.18
C LYS A 243 -18.24 23.30 -3.59
N ASP A 244 -18.25 24.51 -3.04
CA ASP A 244 -17.19 25.50 -3.25
C ASP A 244 -16.14 25.49 -2.12
N HIS A 245 -16.37 24.69 -1.07
CA HIS A 245 -15.46 24.52 0.05
C HIS A 245 -15.50 23.09 0.56
N LEU A 246 -14.35 22.57 0.99
CA LEU A 246 -14.26 21.41 1.84
C LEU A 246 -14.47 21.89 3.29
N THR A 247 -15.66 21.65 3.83
CA THR A 247 -16.15 22.26 5.08
C THR A 247 -15.76 21.48 6.33
N LEU A 248 -15.90 22.10 7.51
CA LEU A 248 -15.77 21.40 8.79
C LEU A 248 -16.85 20.31 9.00
N VAL A 249 -18.00 20.40 8.32
CA VAL A 249 -19.01 19.34 8.31
C VAL A 249 -18.49 18.13 7.55
N ASP A 250 -17.84 18.35 6.39
CA ASP A 250 -17.17 17.26 5.64
C ASP A 250 -16.07 16.60 6.49
N ALA A 251 -15.30 17.43 7.21
CA ALA A 251 -14.31 16.94 8.17
C ALA A 251 -14.94 16.01 9.22
N ALA A 252 -16.01 16.46 9.86
CA ALA A 252 -16.69 15.69 10.88
C ALA A 252 -17.22 14.36 10.33
N VAL A 253 -17.87 14.36 9.17
CA VAL A 253 -18.38 13.13 8.53
C VAL A 253 -17.26 12.16 8.21
N LEU A 254 -16.18 12.62 7.56
CA LEU A 254 -15.09 11.77 7.11
C LEU A 254 -14.26 11.23 8.29
N VAL A 255 -13.98 12.07 9.30
CA VAL A 255 -13.27 11.65 10.53
C VAL A 255 -14.12 10.65 11.31
N LEU A 256 -15.42 10.89 11.48
CA LEU A 256 -16.31 9.93 12.15
C LEU A 256 -16.41 8.61 11.39
N LEU A 257 -16.42 8.64 10.06
CA LEU A 257 -16.39 7.42 9.25
C LEU A 257 -15.10 6.64 9.47
N PHE A 258 -13.94 7.32 9.52
CA PHE A 258 -12.67 6.67 9.87
C PHE A 258 -12.69 6.08 11.27
N LEU A 259 -13.18 6.82 12.25
CA LEU A 259 -13.27 6.32 13.63
C LEU A 259 -14.18 5.08 13.73
N ALA A 260 -15.31 5.09 13.02
CA ALA A 260 -16.21 3.93 12.95
C ALA A 260 -15.49 2.72 12.30
N TYR A 261 -14.73 2.95 11.22
CA TYR A 261 -13.87 1.93 10.61
C TYR A 261 -12.84 1.39 11.61
N ALA A 262 -12.07 2.27 12.26
CA ALA A 262 -11.03 1.89 13.22
C ALA A 262 -11.60 1.09 14.39
N VAL A 263 -12.74 1.52 14.96
CA VAL A 263 -13.47 0.77 16.01
C VAL A 263 -13.94 -0.59 15.49
N ARG A 264 -14.37 -0.68 14.24
CA ARG A 264 -14.82 -1.94 13.64
C ARG A 264 -13.67 -2.92 13.49
N VAL A 265 -12.53 -2.47 12.95
CA VAL A 265 -11.33 -3.29 12.72
C VAL A 265 -10.66 -3.68 14.05
N SER A 266 -10.66 -2.80 15.06
CA SER A 266 -10.06 -3.09 16.38
C SER A 266 -10.72 -4.25 17.12
N ARG A 267 -11.92 -4.66 16.71
CA ARG A 267 -12.64 -5.83 17.26
C ARG A 267 -12.25 -7.15 16.60
N ALA A 268 -11.35 -7.13 15.63
CA ALA A 268 -10.87 -8.36 15.00
C ALA A 268 -10.03 -9.19 15.97
N PRO A 269 -10.12 -10.55 15.92
CA PRO A 269 -9.25 -11.41 16.72
C PRO A 269 -7.78 -11.22 16.35
N ALA A 270 -6.88 -11.60 17.25
CA ALA A 270 -5.45 -11.49 16.99
C ALA A 270 -5.03 -12.54 15.95
N GLU A 271 -4.39 -12.08 14.88
CA GLU A 271 -3.66 -12.91 13.93
C GLU A 271 -2.19 -12.55 14.03
N ASP A 272 -1.30 -13.49 13.79
CA ASP A 272 0.12 -13.19 13.75
C ASP A 272 0.42 -12.28 12.55
N PRO A 273 1.14 -11.16 12.74
CA PRO A 273 1.41 -10.24 11.66
C PRO A 273 2.36 -10.88 10.63
N ASP A 274 2.02 -10.70 9.37
CA ASP A 274 2.89 -11.07 8.25
C ASP A 274 4.02 -10.05 8.11
N ILE A 275 5.22 -10.39 8.57
CA ILE A 275 6.39 -9.51 8.45
C ILE A 275 7.16 -9.84 7.18
N VAL A 276 7.51 -8.83 6.39
CA VAL A 276 8.21 -9.02 5.12
C VAL A 276 9.41 -8.07 4.96
N GLY A 277 10.40 -8.52 4.19
CA GLY A 277 11.52 -7.68 3.80
C GLY A 277 12.45 -7.30 4.97
N PRO A 278 12.91 -6.04 5.03
CA PRO A 278 13.84 -5.59 6.07
C PRO A 278 13.26 -5.64 7.49
N ALA A 279 11.95 -5.47 7.68
CA ALA A 279 11.31 -5.55 9.00
C ALA A 279 11.57 -6.88 9.73
N GLU A 280 11.82 -7.97 8.99
CA GLU A 280 12.20 -9.28 9.55
C GLU A 280 13.47 -9.22 10.43
N LEU A 281 14.38 -8.25 10.18
CA LEU A 281 15.55 -8.06 11.04
C LEU A 281 15.20 -7.55 12.44
N LEU A 282 14.16 -6.74 12.53
CA LEU A 282 13.63 -6.23 13.78
C LEU A 282 12.85 -7.33 14.52
N ALA A 283 12.10 -8.13 13.78
CA ALA A 283 11.26 -9.20 14.31
C ALA A 283 12.05 -10.26 15.11
N VAL A 284 13.26 -10.60 14.68
CA VAL A 284 14.13 -11.60 15.35
C VAL A 284 14.84 -11.07 16.60
N LEU A 285 14.73 -9.78 16.91
CA LEU A 285 15.37 -9.21 18.11
C LEU A 285 14.63 -9.63 19.39
N PRO A 286 15.34 -9.79 20.51
CA PRO A 286 14.72 -9.95 21.83
C PRO A 286 13.73 -8.81 22.12
N LYS A 287 12.60 -9.12 22.74
CA LYS A 287 11.45 -8.22 22.93
C LYS A 287 11.84 -6.81 23.42
N LEU A 288 12.68 -6.71 24.46
CA LEU A 288 13.09 -5.41 25.01
C LEU A 288 13.93 -4.61 24.00
N ARG A 289 14.92 -5.24 23.36
CA ARG A 289 15.76 -4.59 22.33
C ARG A 289 14.94 -4.16 21.14
N ARG A 290 14.03 -5.00 20.67
CA ARG A 290 13.10 -4.70 19.57
C ARG A 290 12.29 -3.45 19.89
N ARG A 291 11.64 -3.38 21.06
CA ARG A 291 10.83 -2.22 21.48
C ARG A 291 11.65 -0.91 21.52
N ILE A 292 12.87 -0.97 22.05
CA ILE A 292 13.74 0.20 22.14
C ILE A 292 14.14 0.66 20.73
N ILE A 293 14.61 -0.27 19.89
CA ILE A 293 15.08 0.06 18.54
C ILE A 293 13.90 0.55 17.68
N VAL A 294 12.77 -0.12 17.71
CA VAL A 294 11.55 0.28 16.99
C VAL A 294 11.09 1.66 17.46
N GLY A 295 11.04 1.92 18.76
CA GLY A 295 10.68 3.23 19.30
C GLY A 295 11.62 4.34 18.85
N LEU A 296 12.94 4.10 18.85
CA LEU A 296 13.94 5.06 18.36
C LEU A 296 13.80 5.29 16.86
N LEU A 297 13.59 4.25 16.04
CA LEU A 297 13.42 4.37 14.60
C LEU A 297 12.13 5.13 14.24
N LEU A 298 11.02 4.83 14.92
CA LEU A 298 9.75 5.54 14.72
C LEU A 298 9.88 7.02 15.07
N THR A 299 10.53 7.34 16.21
CA THR A 299 10.76 8.72 16.62
C THR A 299 11.67 9.43 15.63
N TYR A 300 12.79 8.82 15.24
CA TYR A 300 13.72 9.38 14.28
C TYR A 300 13.04 9.64 12.93
N ALA A 301 12.36 8.64 12.39
CA ALA A 301 11.67 8.75 11.10
C ALA A 301 10.58 9.84 11.15
N GLY A 302 9.76 9.87 12.20
CA GLY A 302 8.74 10.89 12.39
C GLY A 302 9.34 12.31 12.46
N VAL A 303 10.43 12.50 13.20
CA VAL A 303 11.12 13.81 13.27
C VAL A 303 11.68 14.21 11.91
N VAL A 304 12.32 13.29 11.18
CA VAL A 304 12.85 13.58 9.83
C VAL A 304 11.75 13.97 8.86
N ILE A 305 10.61 13.26 8.87
CA ILE A 305 9.45 13.56 8.02
C ILE A 305 8.96 14.99 8.32
N ILE A 306 8.72 15.32 9.58
CA ILE A 306 8.23 16.65 9.99
C ILE A 306 9.21 17.75 9.60
N LEU A 307 10.52 17.53 9.79
CA LEU A 307 11.55 18.51 9.43
C LEU A 307 11.70 18.69 7.92
N SER A 308 11.44 17.65 7.13
CA SER A 308 11.67 17.64 5.68
C SER A 308 10.44 18.00 4.86
N ALA A 309 9.21 17.78 5.37
CA ALA A 309 7.97 17.98 4.61
C ALA A 309 7.78 19.43 4.16
N GLY A 310 8.03 20.41 5.03
CA GLY A 310 7.96 21.84 4.69
C GLY A 310 8.93 22.23 3.59
N PRO A 311 10.26 22.05 3.79
CA PRO A 311 11.26 22.33 2.76
C PRO A 311 11.03 21.58 1.46
N PHE A 312 10.54 20.32 1.50
CA PHE A 312 10.20 19.57 0.31
C PHE A 312 9.04 20.19 -0.47
N ALA A 313 7.98 20.57 0.24
CA ALA A 313 6.83 21.26 -0.35
C ALA A 313 7.23 22.59 -1.01
N ASP A 314 8.04 23.40 -0.34
CA ASP A 314 8.55 24.67 -0.87
C ASP A 314 9.40 24.46 -2.12
N ALA A 315 10.36 23.53 -2.05
CA ALA A 315 11.24 23.24 -3.17
C ALA A 315 10.48 22.70 -4.40
N LEU A 316 9.38 21.95 -4.21
CA LEU A 316 8.50 21.55 -5.33
C LEU A 316 7.81 22.74 -5.96
N VAL A 317 7.30 23.69 -5.16
CA VAL A 317 6.64 24.92 -5.64
C VAL A 317 7.63 25.77 -6.43
N GLU A 318 8.79 26.05 -5.84
CA GLU A 318 9.83 26.89 -6.44
C GLU A 318 10.43 26.25 -7.70
N THR A 319 10.62 24.92 -7.71
CA THR A 319 11.05 24.18 -8.90
C THR A 319 10.04 24.35 -10.04
N GLY A 320 8.73 24.26 -9.75
CA GLY A 320 7.68 24.46 -10.74
C GLY A 320 7.73 25.87 -11.33
N GLU A 321 7.84 26.88 -10.49
CA GLU A 321 7.93 28.29 -10.87
C GLU A 321 9.21 28.57 -11.71
N GLN A 322 10.35 28.04 -11.29
CA GLN A 322 11.64 28.26 -11.94
C GLN A 322 11.74 27.64 -13.35
N PHE A 323 11.24 26.41 -13.49
CA PHE A 323 11.36 25.65 -14.76
C PHE A 323 10.13 25.77 -15.64
N GLY A 324 9.11 26.54 -15.26
CA GLY A 324 7.86 26.67 -16.00
C GLY A 324 7.05 25.37 -16.08
N VAL A 325 7.29 24.45 -15.16
CA VAL A 325 6.51 23.21 -15.02
C VAL A 325 5.33 23.49 -14.10
N SER A 326 4.17 22.93 -14.42
CA SER A 326 2.99 23.09 -13.56
C SER A 326 3.29 22.61 -12.13
N THR A 327 3.34 23.53 -11.19
CA THR A 327 3.51 23.25 -9.75
C THR A 327 2.44 22.28 -9.26
N PHE A 328 1.21 22.43 -9.74
CA PHE A 328 0.10 21.54 -9.43
C PHE A 328 0.42 20.09 -9.82
N LEU A 329 0.97 19.84 -11.02
CA LEU A 329 1.35 18.50 -11.46
C LEU A 329 2.54 17.93 -10.68
N LEU A 330 3.52 18.75 -10.33
CA LEU A 330 4.65 18.31 -9.51
C LEU A 330 4.16 17.85 -8.12
N VAL A 331 3.35 18.66 -7.47
CA VAL A 331 2.79 18.32 -6.16
C VAL A 331 1.84 17.12 -6.26
N GLN A 332 1.04 17.03 -7.31
CA GLN A 332 0.07 15.93 -7.50
C GLN A 332 0.72 14.56 -7.70
N TRP A 333 1.93 14.50 -8.26
CA TRP A 333 2.56 13.23 -8.62
C TRP A 333 3.85 12.94 -7.88
N VAL A 334 4.74 13.94 -7.72
CA VAL A 334 6.05 13.70 -7.09
C VAL A 334 5.92 13.56 -5.57
N ALA A 335 5.09 14.38 -4.94
CA ALA A 335 4.93 14.33 -3.51
C ALA A 335 4.28 13.01 -3.02
N PRO A 336 3.14 12.54 -3.58
CA PRO A 336 2.57 11.25 -3.20
C PRO A 336 3.48 10.07 -3.54
N LEU A 337 4.21 10.12 -4.67
CA LEU A 337 5.15 9.05 -5.01
C LEU A 337 6.27 8.93 -3.97
N ALA A 338 6.71 10.03 -3.38
CA ALA A 338 7.71 10.02 -2.33
C ALA A 338 7.15 9.46 -1.01
N SER A 339 5.96 9.88 -0.60
CA SER A 339 5.36 9.47 0.67
C SER A 339 4.84 8.02 0.64
N GLU A 340 4.24 7.57 -0.48
CA GLU A 340 3.65 6.24 -0.62
C GLU A 340 4.62 5.16 -1.14
N ALA A 341 5.84 5.53 -1.53
CA ALA A 341 6.84 4.57 -2.03
C ALA A 341 7.03 3.34 -1.11
N PRO A 342 7.11 3.47 0.22
CA PRO A 342 7.24 2.33 1.12
C PRO A 342 6.05 1.38 1.06
N GLU A 343 4.82 1.89 1.06
CA GLU A 343 3.60 1.08 0.98
C GLU A 343 3.53 0.30 -0.33
N LEU A 344 3.85 0.95 -1.44
CA LEU A 344 3.92 0.30 -2.75
C LEU A 344 4.98 -0.80 -2.78
N VAL A 345 6.15 -0.56 -2.18
CA VAL A 345 7.22 -1.57 -2.12
C VAL A 345 6.84 -2.75 -1.22
N VAL A 346 6.24 -2.51 -0.06
CA VAL A 346 5.78 -3.56 0.86
C VAL A 346 4.69 -4.40 0.19
N ALA A 347 3.68 -3.77 -0.41
CA ALA A 347 2.63 -4.47 -1.16
C ALA A 347 3.19 -5.28 -2.34
N GLY A 348 4.19 -4.73 -3.04
CA GLY A 348 4.92 -5.45 -4.09
C GLY A 348 5.69 -6.66 -3.58
N LEU A 349 6.31 -6.57 -2.40
CA LEU A 349 6.98 -7.71 -1.75
C LEU A 349 6.00 -8.80 -1.34
N PHE A 350 4.84 -8.44 -0.80
CA PHE A 350 3.76 -9.39 -0.53
C PHE A 350 3.30 -10.09 -1.81
N ALA A 351 3.06 -9.34 -2.89
CA ALA A 351 2.66 -9.89 -4.19
C ALA A 351 3.73 -10.83 -4.76
N TRP A 352 5.01 -10.46 -4.62
CA TRP A 352 6.14 -11.30 -5.04
C TRP A 352 6.21 -12.63 -4.29
N ARG A 353 5.82 -12.63 -3.02
CA ARG A 353 5.72 -13.83 -2.17
C ARG A 353 4.39 -14.57 -2.32
N LEU A 354 3.52 -14.16 -3.23
CA LEU A 354 2.17 -14.66 -3.44
C LEU A 354 1.23 -14.52 -2.22
N LYS A 355 1.56 -13.64 -1.28
CA LYS A 355 0.69 -13.20 -0.18
C LYS A 355 -0.21 -12.06 -0.64
N THR A 356 -1.01 -12.33 -1.68
CA THR A 356 -1.76 -11.29 -2.39
C THR A 356 -2.89 -10.67 -1.56
N ASN A 357 -3.49 -11.44 -0.66
CA ASN A 357 -4.50 -10.94 0.28
C ASN A 357 -3.91 -9.86 1.21
N SER A 358 -2.71 -10.10 1.76
CA SER A 358 -2.00 -9.11 2.59
C SER A 358 -1.59 -7.90 1.76
N GLY A 359 -1.00 -8.10 0.56
CA GLY A 359 -0.53 -6.99 -0.29
C GLY A 359 -1.65 -6.07 -0.78
N LEU A 360 -2.72 -6.62 -1.34
CA LEU A 360 -3.87 -5.82 -1.78
C LEU A 360 -4.64 -5.25 -0.58
N GLY A 361 -4.78 -6.03 0.49
CA GLY A 361 -5.45 -5.61 1.72
C GLY A 361 -4.79 -4.39 2.37
N THR A 362 -3.46 -4.32 2.42
CA THR A 362 -2.72 -3.15 2.93
C THR A 362 -3.08 -1.90 2.12
N LEU A 363 -3.02 -1.97 0.78
CA LEU A 363 -3.34 -0.83 -0.08
C LEU A 363 -4.81 -0.41 -0.03
N VAL A 364 -5.75 -1.35 0.15
CA VAL A 364 -7.18 -1.03 0.36
C VAL A 364 -7.40 -0.35 1.70
N SER A 365 -6.73 -0.80 2.75
CA SER A 365 -6.79 -0.18 4.09
C SER A 365 -6.20 1.24 4.08
N SER A 366 -5.05 1.43 3.43
CA SER A 366 -4.45 2.75 3.22
C SER A 366 -5.41 3.69 2.47
N LYS A 367 -6.06 3.18 1.42
CA LYS A 367 -7.07 3.94 0.68
C LYS A 367 -8.26 4.37 1.53
N VAL A 368 -8.75 3.53 2.46
CA VAL A 368 -9.81 3.93 3.41
C VAL A 368 -9.34 5.12 4.25
N ASN A 369 -8.14 5.06 4.81
CA ASN A 369 -7.57 6.12 5.62
C ASN A 369 -7.41 7.43 4.82
N GLN A 370 -6.80 7.36 3.64
CA GLN A 370 -6.60 8.53 2.78
C GLN A 370 -7.93 9.16 2.34
N TRP A 371 -8.93 8.34 2.00
CA TRP A 371 -10.22 8.82 1.50
C TRP A 371 -11.20 9.20 2.62
N THR A 372 -10.79 9.11 3.88
CA THR A 372 -11.57 9.52 5.07
C THR A 372 -10.78 10.48 5.95
N LEU A 373 -9.86 9.97 6.78
CA LEU A 373 -9.18 10.78 7.79
C LEU A 373 -8.29 11.86 7.14
N LEU A 374 -7.50 11.53 6.11
CA LEU A 374 -6.62 12.49 5.45
C LEU A 374 -7.43 13.64 4.84
N VAL A 375 -8.42 13.33 4.00
CA VAL A 375 -9.30 14.35 3.41
C VAL A 375 -10.02 15.17 4.49
N GLY A 376 -10.52 14.49 5.54
CA GLY A 376 -11.24 15.14 6.63
C GLY A 376 -10.39 16.07 7.50
N THR A 377 -9.08 15.83 7.60
CA THR A 377 -8.18 16.68 8.40
C THR A 377 -7.79 17.98 7.69
N LEU A 378 -7.81 18.04 6.37
CA LEU A 378 -7.41 19.23 5.60
C LEU A 378 -8.18 20.51 6.00
N PRO A 379 -9.52 20.54 6.02
CA PRO A 379 -10.24 21.76 6.41
C PRO A 379 -10.04 22.12 7.88
N ILE A 380 -9.80 21.13 8.77
CA ILE A 380 -9.49 21.40 10.17
C ILE A 380 -8.16 22.14 10.28
N ILE A 381 -7.11 21.60 9.64
CA ILE A 381 -5.76 22.19 9.66
C ILE A 381 -5.81 23.60 9.04
N PHE A 382 -6.51 23.77 7.92
CA PHE A 382 -6.68 25.05 7.25
C PHE A 382 -7.29 26.11 8.19
N VAL A 383 -8.40 25.80 8.87
CA VAL A 383 -9.07 26.73 9.79
C VAL A 383 -8.20 27.04 11.01
N VAL A 384 -7.54 26.03 11.60
CA VAL A 384 -6.63 26.20 12.74
C VAL A 384 -5.43 27.08 12.35
N ALA A 385 -4.97 27.01 11.13
CA ALA A 385 -3.87 27.84 10.60
C ALA A 385 -4.27 29.28 10.22
N GLY A 386 -5.50 29.71 10.55
CA GLY A 386 -5.99 31.06 10.28
C GLY A 386 -6.84 31.22 9.04
N GLY A 387 -7.17 30.14 8.36
CA GLY A 387 -8.09 30.14 7.22
C GLY A 387 -9.54 30.40 7.61
N ALA A 388 -10.37 30.67 6.61
CA ALA A 388 -11.78 30.98 6.80
C ALA A 388 -12.56 29.80 7.41
N ALA A 389 -13.49 30.08 8.31
CA ALA A 389 -14.34 29.07 8.96
C ALA A 389 -15.28 28.33 7.98
N SER A 390 -15.47 28.85 6.76
CA SER A 390 -16.17 28.15 5.68
C SER A 390 -15.49 26.86 5.23
N GLY A 391 -14.21 26.70 5.55
CA GLY A 391 -13.38 25.55 5.16
C GLY A 391 -12.41 25.85 4.03
N LEU A 392 -11.71 24.81 3.56
CA LEU A 392 -10.72 24.91 2.50
C LEU A 392 -11.42 25.21 1.16
N PRO A 393 -11.08 26.33 0.46
CA PRO A 393 -11.75 26.71 -0.78
C PRO A 393 -11.48 25.72 -1.90
N LEU A 394 -12.47 25.48 -2.75
CA LEU A 394 -12.44 24.63 -3.92
C LEU A 394 -12.72 25.45 -5.17
N ASP A 395 -11.72 25.67 -5.99
CA ASP A 395 -11.92 26.26 -7.31
C ASP A 395 -12.43 25.22 -8.32
N ARG A 396 -12.59 25.63 -9.55
CA ARG A 396 -13.06 24.74 -10.61
C ARG A 396 -12.13 23.55 -10.82
N LEU A 397 -10.81 23.79 -10.83
CA LEU A 397 -9.81 22.74 -11.04
C LEU A 397 -9.87 21.68 -9.94
N GLN A 398 -9.92 22.10 -8.67
CA GLN A 398 -9.98 21.19 -7.54
C GLN A 398 -11.29 20.38 -7.52
N ARG A 399 -12.41 20.98 -7.89
CA ARG A 399 -13.69 20.25 -8.01
C ARG A 399 -13.64 19.18 -9.10
N GLU A 400 -13.02 19.49 -10.25
CA GLU A 400 -12.81 18.50 -11.32
C GLU A 400 -11.89 17.36 -10.91
N GLU A 401 -10.81 17.66 -10.18
CA GLU A 401 -9.88 16.65 -9.64
C GLU A 401 -10.53 15.78 -8.56
N LEU A 402 -11.33 16.37 -7.67
CA LEU A 402 -12.15 15.62 -6.70
C LEU A 402 -13.16 14.72 -7.39
N PHE A 403 -13.86 15.24 -8.44
CA PHE A 403 -14.80 14.46 -9.22
C PHE A 403 -14.11 13.24 -9.87
N LEU A 404 -12.98 13.47 -10.54
CA LEU A 404 -12.21 12.41 -11.19
C LEU A 404 -11.73 11.36 -10.18
N THR A 405 -11.23 11.79 -9.01
CA THR A 405 -10.77 10.91 -7.94
C THR A 405 -11.90 10.09 -7.32
N ALA A 406 -13.05 10.71 -7.07
CA ALA A 406 -14.24 10.04 -6.57
C ALA A 406 -14.80 9.02 -7.60
N ALA A 407 -14.83 9.40 -8.88
CA ALA A 407 -15.27 8.54 -9.97
C ALA A 407 -14.34 7.32 -10.15
N GLN A 408 -13.02 7.52 -10.13
CA GLN A 408 -12.04 6.42 -10.14
C GLN A 408 -12.23 5.50 -8.93
N SER A 409 -12.44 6.07 -7.73
CA SER A 409 -12.69 5.29 -6.51
C SER A 409 -14.00 4.49 -6.62
N ALA A 410 -15.06 5.05 -7.23
CA ALA A 410 -16.31 4.35 -7.47
C ALA A 410 -16.14 3.13 -8.39
N PHE A 411 -15.35 3.27 -9.47
CA PHE A 411 -15.04 2.12 -10.34
C PHE A 411 -14.19 1.08 -9.61
N ALA A 412 -13.17 1.49 -8.88
CA ALA A 412 -12.31 0.59 -8.12
C ALA A 412 -13.07 -0.22 -7.06
N VAL A 413 -13.98 0.43 -6.33
CA VAL A 413 -14.87 -0.22 -5.35
C VAL A 413 -15.85 -1.16 -6.03
N ALA A 414 -16.39 -0.78 -7.20
CA ALA A 414 -17.26 -1.63 -7.99
C ALA A 414 -16.56 -2.94 -8.42
N VAL A 415 -15.30 -2.85 -8.85
CA VAL A 415 -14.46 -4.02 -9.17
C VAL A 415 -14.25 -4.90 -7.94
N LEU A 416 -13.95 -4.32 -6.78
CA LEU A 416 -13.73 -5.07 -5.54
C LEU A 416 -15.01 -5.59 -4.88
N ALA A 417 -16.20 -5.32 -5.43
CA ALA A 417 -17.47 -5.81 -4.85
C ALA A 417 -17.56 -7.34 -4.78
N SER A 418 -16.83 -8.07 -5.66
CA SER A 418 -16.65 -9.53 -5.61
C SER A 418 -15.54 -10.01 -4.66
N ARG A 419 -14.84 -9.11 -3.99
CA ARG A 419 -13.60 -9.38 -3.22
C ARG A 419 -12.51 -10.05 -4.07
N SER A 420 -12.47 -9.74 -5.34
CA SER A 420 -11.45 -10.26 -6.25
C SER A 420 -11.01 -9.18 -7.23
N LEU A 421 -9.79 -9.31 -7.73
CA LEU A 421 -9.23 -8.43 -8.73
C LEU A 421 -8.48 -9.28 -9.77
N SER A 422 -9.03 -9.34 -10.97
CA SER A 422 -8.45 -10.08 -12.09
C SER A 422 -7.41 -9.24 -12.83
N VAL A 423 -6.57 -9.92 -13.62
CA VAL A 423 -5.57 -9.25 -14.47
C VAL A 423 -6.22 -8.28 -15.48
N ARG A 424 -7.42 -8.60 -15.99
CA ARG A 424 -8.14 -7.70 -16.92
C ARG A 424 -8.60 -6.43 -16.23
N GLU A 425 -9.14 -6.53 -15.03
CA GLU A 425 -9.55 -5.39 -14.20
C GLU A 425 -8.35 -4.57 -13.75
N ALA A 426 -7.25 -5.22 -13.40
CA ALA A 426 -5.99 -4.54 -13.08
C ALA A 426 -5.47 -3.72 -14.27
N TRP A 427 -5.48 -4.27 -15.49
CA TRP A 427 -5.13 -3.52 -16.69
C TRP A 427 -6.11 -2.40 -17.02
N ALA A 428 -7.41 -2.57 -16.72
CA ALA A 428 -8.39 -1.50 -16.91
C ALA A 428 -8.12 -0.33 -15.95
N LEU A 429 -7.87 -0.60 -14.66
CA LEU A 429 -7.52 0.43 -13.68
C LEU A 429 -6.22 1.15 -14.06
N PHE A 430 -5.18 0.41 -14.41
CA PHE A 430 -3.89 0.98 -14.81
C PHE A 430 -3.98 1.75 -16.12
N GLY A 431 -4.63 1.19 -17.13
CA GLY A 431 -4.74 1.80 -18.46
C GLY A 431 -5.55 3.09 -18.43
N LEU A 432 -6.67 3.15 -17.72
CA LEU A 432 -7.45 4.36 -17.54
C LEU A 432 -6.67 5.44 -16.76
N PHE A 433 -5.93 5.04 -15.71
CA PHE A 433 -5.08 5.95 -14.97
C PHE A 433 -3.95 6.49 -15.86
N MET A 434 -3.26 5.63 -16.60
CA MET A 434 -2.19 6.05 -17.51
C MET A 434 -2.70 6.91 -18.65
N SER A 435 -3.87 6.61 -19.21
CA SER A 435 -4.46 7.46 -20.27
C SER A 435 -4.75 8.87 -19.74
N GLN A 436 -5.32 8.98 -18.54
CA GLN A 436 -5.56 10.26 -17.90
C GLN A 436 -4.25 11.01 -17.60
N PHE A 437 -3.24 10.31 -17.07
CA PHE A 437 -1.94 10.91 -16.79
C PHE A 437 -1.27 11.46 -18.05
N VAL A 438 -1.26 10.66 -19.12
CA VAL A 438 -0.64 11.04 -20.40
C VAL A 438 -1.43 12.16 -21.10
N LEU A 439 -2.75 12.05 -21.15
CA LEU A 439 -3.61 13.10 -21.74
C LEU A 439 -3.52 14.41 -20.97
N GLY A 440 -3.54 14.36 -19.63
CA GLY A 440 -3.37 15.55 -18.78
C GLY A 440 -2.03 16.26 -18.98
N ALA A 441 -0.97 15.50 -19.34
CA ALA A 441 0.35 16.06 -19.64
C ALA A 441 0.44 16.63 -21.08
N LEU A 442 -0.17 15.98 -22.07
CA LEU A 442 -0.03 16.31 -23.50
C LEU A 442 -1.06 17.33 -24.00
N LEU A 443 -2.26 17.37 -23.40
CA LEU A 443 -3.33 18.25 -23.86
C LEU A 443 -3.06 19.71 -23.51
N PRO A 444 -3.43 20.64 -24.41
CA PRO A 444 -3.49 22.08 -24.11
C PRO A 444 -4.37 22.37 -22.90
N SER A 445 -4.09 23.47 -22.20
CA SER A 445 -4.76 23.85 -20.95
C SER A 445 -6.29 23.97 -21.06
N ASP A 446 -6.78 24.43 -22.20
CA ASP A 446 -8.21 24.60 -22.52
C ASP A 446 -8.96 23.27 -22.68
N LEU A 447 -8.29 22.20 -23.08
CA LEU A 447 -8.86 20.86 -23.25
C LEU A 447 -8.76 19.97 -21.99
N ARG A 448 -7.90 20.30 -21.03
CA ARG A 448 -7.71 19.49 -19.80
C ARG A 448 -8.97 19.37 -18.95
N HIS A 449 -9.81 20.41 -18.93
CA HIS A 449 -11.11 20.35 -18.29
C HIS A 449 -11.98 19.25 -18.89
N LEU A 450 -12.09 19.25 -20.24
CA LEU A 450 -12.91 18.24 -20.94
C LEU A 450 -12.38 16.82 -20.71
N GLU A 451 -11.06 16.65 -20.69
CA GLU A 451 -10.40 15.38 -20.39
C GLU A 451 -10.79 14.88 -18.98
N ARG A 452 -10.63 15.69 -17.93
CA ARG A 452 -10.94 15.28 -16.54
C ARG A 452 -12.39 14.87 -16.38
N VAL A 453 -13.31 15.69 -16.91
CA VAL A 453 -14.74 15.41 -16.83
C VAL A 453 -15.13 14.17 -17.63
N SER A 454 -14.61 14.02 -18.86
CA SER A 454 -14.92 12.87 -19.72
C SER A 454 -14.41 11.55 -19.14
N ILE A 455 -13.19 11.53 -18.63
CA ILE A 455 -12.64 10.33 -17.98
C ILE A 455 -13.37 10.04 -16.66
N GLY A 456 -13.74 11.06 -15.89
CA GLY A 456 -14.57 10.89 -14.70
C GLY A 456 -15.94 10.27 -15.02
N ILE A 457 -16.61 10.75 -16.04
CA ILE A 457 -17.86 10.14 -16.53
C ILE A 457 -17.64 8.69 -16.98
N LEU A 458 -16.57 8.43 -17.73
CA LEU A 458 -16.21 7.06 -18.14
C LEU A 458 -16.03 6.13 -16.94
N TYR A 459 -15.32 6.58 -15.89
CA TYR A 459 -15.18 5.80 -14.65
C TYR A 459 -16.53 5.51 -14.00
N LEU A 460 -17.46 6.51 -13.94
CA LEU A 460 -18.79 6.30 -13.36
C LEU A 460 -19.64 5.33 -14.19
N VAL A 461 -19.56 5.40 -15.51
CA VAL A 461 -20.26 4.46 -16.40
C VAL A 461 -19.73 3.03 -16.19
N LEU A 462 -18.41 2.87 -16.16
CA LEU A 462 -17.79 1.57 -15.88
C LEU A 462 -18.13 1.07 -14.47
N ALA A 463 -18.17 1.94 -13.47
CA ALA A 463 -18.61 1.61 -12.12
C ALA A 463 -20.05 1.10 -12.11
N ALA A 464 -20.96 1.78 -12.79
CA ALA A 464 -22.38 1.38 -12.89
C ALA A 464 -22.53 0.00 -13.58
N ILE A 465 -21.87 -0.20 -14.71
CA ILE A 465 -21.88 -1.48 -15.44
C ILE A 465 -21.36 -2.61 -14.54
N THR A 466 -20.21 -2.39 -13.87
CA THR A 466 -19.59 -3.38 -12.99
C THR A 466 -20.48 -3.69 -11.78
N LEU A 467 -21.08 -2.68 -11.14
CA LEU A 467 -22.00 -2.89 -10.01
C LEU A 467 -23.26 -3.64 -10.41
N ILE A 468 -23.80 -3.38 -11.61
CA ILE A 468 -24.95 -4.14 -12.14
C ILE A 468 -24.57 -5.59 -12.35
N ALA A 469 -23.39 -5.85 -12.92
CA ALA A 469 -22.88 -7.21 -13.12
C ALA A 469 -22.64 -7.93 -11.78
N GLN A 470 -22.09 -7.23 -10.78
CA GLN A 470 -21.74 -7.78 -9.47
C GLN A 470 -22.81 -7.54 -8.38
N ARG A 471 -24.05 -7.15 -8.74
CA ARG A 471 -25.12 -6.78 -7.79
C ARG A 471 -25.41 -7.85 -6.73
N ARG A 472 -25.15 -9.13 -7.05
CA ARG A 472 -25.35 -10.24 -6.11
C ARG A 472 -24.30 -10.28 -5.01
N SER A 473 -23.09 -9.81 -5.27
CA SER A 473 -21.98 -9.78 -4.31
C SER A 473 -22.05 -8.57 -3.38
N LEU A 474 -22.68 -7.46 -3.80
CA LEU A 474 -22.70 -6.21 -3.04
C LEU A 474 -23.43 -6.34 -1.70
N ARG A 475 -24.59 -7.02 -1.66
CA ARG A 475 -25.37 -7.20 -0.41
C ARG A 475 -24.61 -8.01 0.64
N PRO A 476 -24.03 -9.19 0.32
CA PRO A 476 -23.18 -9.93 1.25
C PRO A 476 -21.98 -9.12 1.70
N LEU A 477 -21.28 -8.45 0.78
CA LEU A 477 -20.13 -7.59 1.09
C LEU A 477 -20.48 -6.52 2.15
N MET A 478 -21.55 -5.76 1.93
CA MET A 478 -21.98 -4.70 2.83
C MET A 478 -22.45 -5.24 4.19
N ARG A 479 -23.16 -6.38 4.19
CA ARG A 479 -23.56 -7.05 5.43
C ARG A 479 -22.32 -7.49 6.23
N ASP A 480 -21.39 -8.17 5.59
CA ASP A 480 -20.19 -8.68 6.22
C ASP A 480 -19.31 -7.52 6.74
N GLY A 481 -19.10 -6.51 5.92
CA GLY A 481 -18.30 -5.36 6.31
C GLY A 481 -18.87 -4.57 7.49
N LEU A 482 -20.18 -4.38 7.56
CA LEU A 482 -20.80 -3.49 8.56
C LEU A 482 -21.39 -4.22 9.77
N ARG A 483 -21.87 -5.46 9.62
CA ARG A 483 -22.70 -6.13 10.64
C ARG A 483 -22.16 -7.47 11.13
N THR A 484 -21.62 -8.32 10.24
CA THR A 484 -21.17 -9.67 10.62
C THR A 484 -19.97 -9.60 11.57
N PRO A 485 -19.96 -10.28 12.70
CA PRO A 485 -18.82 -10.31 13.62
C PRO A 485 -17.53 -10.80 12.92
N LEU A 486 -16.41 -10.16 13.20
CA LEU A 486 -15.12 -10.51 12.56
C LEU A 486 -14.66 -11.93 12.91
N ASN A 487 -14.94 -12.40 14.15
CA ASN A 487 -14.60 -13.76 14.58
C ASN A 487 -15.29 -14.82 13.72
N GLU A 488 -16.57 -14.60 13.35
CA GLU A 488 -17.33 -15.50 12.46
C GLU A 488 -16.72 -15.56 11.05
N MET A 489 -16.32 -14.42 10.53
CA MET A 489 -15.70 -14.34 9.19
C MET A 489 -14.33 -15.02 9.14
N ILE A 490 -13.54 -14.95 10.22
CA ILE A 490 -12.21 -15.57 10.29
C ILE A 490 -12.33 -17.08 10.52
N SER A 491 -13.24 -17.54 11.39
CA SER A 491 -13.41 -18.97 11.66
C SER A 491 -13.83 -19.76 10.43
N GLU A 492 -14.68 -19.21 9.56
CA GLU A 492 -15.06 -19.85 8.30
C GLU A 492 -13.90 -19.94 7.31
N THR A 493 -13.01 -18.95 7.28
CA THR A 493 -11.82 -18.96 6.41
C THR A 493 -10.84 -20.07 6.80
N VAL A 494 -10.70 -20.34 8.11
CA VAL A 494 -9.85 -21.42 8.62
C VAL A 494 -10.45 -22.79 8.33
N THR A 495 -11.78 -22.97 8.47
CA THR A 495 -12.46 -24.26 8.23
C THR A 495 -12.44 -24.62 6.73
N THR A 496 -12.69 -23.68 5.84
CA THR A 496 -12.63 -23.95 4.39
C THR A 496 -11.21 -24.24 3.90
N GLY A 497 -10.18 -23.63 4.51
CA GLY A 497 -8.77 -23.94 4.19
C GLY A 497 -8.31 -25.30 4.71
N SER A 498 -8.95 -25.86 5.77
CA SER A 498 -8.63 -27.19 6.30
C SER A 498 -9.39 -28.33 5.61
N GLU A 499 -10.54 -28.08 4.99
CA GLU A 499 -11.30 -29.07 4.22
C GLU A 499 -10.76 -29.25 2.79
N GLU A 500 -9.97 -28.32 2.28
CA GLU A 500 -9.28 -28.43 0.98
C GLU A 500 -7.90 -29.10 1.05
N SER A 501 -7.52 -29.65 2.22
CA SER A 501 -6.29 -30.43 2.41
C SER A 501 -6.65 -31.91 2.63
N PRO A 502 -6.72 -32.76 1.57
CA PRO A 502 -6.65 -34.21 1.71
C PRO A 502 -5.21 -34.71 1.79
#